data_a46779d4695012c1bb8086fdaf597c81
#
_entry.id   a46779d4695012c1bb8086fdaf597c81
#
_cell.length_a   1.000
_cell.length_b   1.000
_cell.length_c   1.000
_cell.angle_alpha   90.00
_cell.angle_beta   90.00
_cell.angle_gamma   90.00
#
_symmetry.space_group_name_H-M   'P 1'
#
loop_
_entity.id
_entity.type
_entity.pdbx_description
1 polymer ?
#
loop_
_entity_poly.entity_id
_entity_poly.type
_entity_poly.pdbx_seq_one_letter_code
_entity_poly.pdbx_strand_id
1 'polypeptide(L)'
;EISLGLVGSEMCIRDRLYPINSPDKQDEIATFLGASYFRIIGKDQWWGLSARGLALDTALPSGEEFPRFREFWIEKPKPKDKHLVIFALLDSPRATGAYRFTIRPGNDTVVDVKARVFLRDKVSKLGLAPLTSMFLFGSNQPSAEHNFRPELHDSTGLQIHAGNDEWIWRPLNNPKHLSVSAYSVENPKGFGLLQRGREFSRYEDLDDRYDLRPSAWVEPQGDWGKGTIELVEIPTPDETNDNIVAFWNPEKRPEAGEPLDFAYRMRWTKDEQALHDPKNAWVMQTLRSVGDVKQKNLIRQPDGSVALVVDFVGPTLKALAGDAPVSTQVSTDDNAEVKENSLRYNAVTQGWRLTLRIKVKDPKKPTEMRAALVNGGQTISETWSYQLPADE
;
A
#
# COMPACT_ATOMS: atom_id res chain seq x y z
N GLU A 1 32.57 9.52 -16.01
CA GLU A 1 32.09 9.15 -17.34
C GLU A 1 30.67 8.65 -17.21
N ILE A 2 29.72 9.27 -17.92
CA ILE A 2 28.35 8.85 -18.04
C ILE A 2 28.30 7.92 -19.24
N SER A 3 27.89 6.67 -19.04
CA SER A 3 27.69 5.73 -20.14
C SER A 3 26.39 6.06 -20.85
N LEU A 4 26.44 6.29 -22.16
CA LEU A 4 25.28 6.60 -22.99
C LEU A 4 24.30 5.44 -23.07
N GLY A 5 23.02 5.77 -22.86
CA GLY A 5 21.92 4.86 -22.70
C GLY A 5 21.49 4.13 -23.97
N LEU A 6 20.75 3.07 -23.72
CA LEU A 6 20.04 2.28 -24.71
C LEU A 6 18.76 3.01 -25.17
N VAL A 7 18.61 3.19 -26.47
CA VAL A 7 17.40 3.76 -27.09
C VAL A 7 16.60 2.61 -27.71
N GLY A 8 15.38 2.39 -27.29
CA GLY A 8 14.50 1.39 -27.88
C GLY A 8 13.07 1.47 -27.35
N SER A 9 12.11 1.02 -28.13
CA SER A 9 10.67 1.12 -27.83
C SER A 9 10.17 0.23 -26.68
N GLU A 10 11.00 -0.72 -26.23
CA GLU A 10 10.78 -1.55 -25.05
C GLU A 10 12.09 -1.68 -24.29
N MET A 11 12.35 -0.74 -23.40
CA MET A 11 13.59 -0.74 -22.65
C MET A 11 13.38 -1.44 -21.31
N CYS A 12 13.96 -2.64 -21.20
CA CYS A 12 14.12 -3.35 -19.95
C CYS A 12 15.54 -3.09 -19.44
N ILE A 13 15.67 -2.24 -18.41
CA ILE A 13 16.94 -2.10 -17.69
C ILE A 13 16.87 -3.08 -16.52
N ARG A 14 17.66 -4.14 -16.62
CA ARG A 14 17.89 -5.10 -15.54
C ARG A 14 19.27 -4.83 -14.97
N ASP A 15 19.32 -4.13 -13.84
CA ASP A 15 20.59 -3.83 -13.19
C ASP A 15 20.93 -4.86 -12.12
N ARG A 16 22.07 -5.49 -12.33
CA ARG A 16 22.70 -6.43 -11.40
C ARG A 16 23.70 -5.67 -10.56
N LEU A 17 23.23 -5.14 -9.42
CA LEU A 17 24.06 -4.23 -8.65
C LEU A 17 24.98 -4.93 -7.65
N TYR A 18 24.54 -6.06 -7.11
CA TYR A 18 25.27 -6.79 -6.06
C TYR A 18 24.78 -8.23 -5.95
N PRO A 19 25.67 -9.20 -5.59
CA PRO A 19 25.22 -10.47 -5.03
C PRO A 19 24.72 -10.22 -3.62
N ILE A 20 23.41 -9.94 -3.45
CA ILE A 20 22.82 -9.72 -2.12
C ILE A 20 22.47 -11.03 -1.41
N ASN A 21 22.18 -12.09 -2.17
CA ASN A 21 21.82 -13.41 -1.62
C ASN A 21 23.02 -14.36 -1.49
N SER A 22 23.97 -14.31 -2.42
CA SER A 22 25.13 -15.18 -2.43
C SER A 22 26.28 -14.51 -3.20
N PRO A 23 27.54 -14.68 -2.77
CA PRO A 23 28.71 -14.15 -3.47
C PRO A 23 28.82 -14.59 -4.93
N ASP A 24 28.28 -15.77 -5.25
CA ASP A 24 28.38 -16.40 -6.57
C ASP A 24 27.18 -16.10 -7.48
N LYS A 25 26.14 -15.42 -6.95
CA LYS A 25 24.93 -15.06 -7.72
C LYS A 25 24.97 -13.59 -8.12
N GLN A 26 24.57 -13.34 -9.35
CA GLN A 26 24.28 -11.99 -9.83
C GLN A 26 22.77 -11.78 -9.67
N ASP A 27 22.37 -11.07 -8.62
CA ASP A 27 20.96 -10.81 -8.35
C ASP A 27 20.49 -9.61 -9.17
N GLU A 28 19.30 -9.72 -9.76
CA GLU A 28 18.59 -8.58 -10.33
C GLU A 28 17.89 -7.86 -9.17
N ILE A 29 18.28 -6.62 -8.87
CA ILE A 29 17.77 -5.86 -7.73
C ILE A 29 16.74 -4.82 -8.15
N ALA A 30 16.88 -4.29 -9.36
CA ALA A 30 16.03 -3.27 -9.91
C ALA A 30 15.71 -3.57 -11.37
N THR A 31 14.47 -3.30 -11.77
CA THR A 31 14.06 -3.35 -13.16
C THR A 31 13.18 -2.14 -13.48
N PHE A 32 13.46 -1.51 -14.63
CA PHE A 32 12.63 -0.46 -15.22
C PHE A 32 12.01 -1.02 -16.49
N LEU A 33 10.70 -1.21 -16.50
CA LEU A 33 10.00 -1.88 -17.59
C LEU A 33 8.62 -1.30 -17.83
N GLY A 34 8.39 -0.87 -19.06
CA GLY A 34 7.11 -0.32 -19.51
C GLY A 34 6.81 1.07 -18.92
N ALA A 35 6.37 2.02 -19.70
CA ALA A 35 6.08 3.38 -19.29
C ALA A 35 7.14 3.95 -18.31
N SER A 36 6.74 4.34 -17.10
CA SER A 36 7.67 4.77 -16.04
C SER A 36 7.69 3.82 -14.84
N TYR A 37 7.31 2.56 -15.05
CA TYR A 37 7.30 1.56 -13.99
C TYR A 37 8.72 1.12 -13.61
N PHE A 38 8.90 0.85 -12.33
CA PHE A 38 10.10 0.19 -11.82
C PHE A 38 9.75 -0.71 -10.63
N ARG A 39 10.47 -1.80 -10.50
CA ARG A 39 10.38 -2.75 -9.39
C ARG A 39 11.73 -2.87 -8.72
N ILE A 40 11.74 -3.04 -7.42
CA ILE A 40 12.94 -3.17 -6.61
C ILE A 40 12.74 -4.34 -5.65
N ILE A 41 13.82 -5.05 -5.35
CA ILE A 41 13.85 -6.08 -4.31
C ILE A 41 15.04 -5.90 -3.39
N GLY A 42 14.91 -6.36 -2.17
CA GLY A 42 16.01 -6.53 -1.21
C GLY A 42 16.44 -7.99 -1.09
N LYS A 43 17.25 -8.29 -0.09
CA LYS A 43 17.76 -9.63 0.16
C LYS A 43 16.60 -10.61 0.47
N ASP A 44 16.64 -11.79 -0.15
CA ASP A 44 15.66 -12.85 0.04
C ASP A 44 14.21 -12.40 -0.26
N GLN A 45 14.05 -11.44 -1.19
CA GLN A 45 12.76 -10.98 -1.66
C GLN A 45 12.51 -11.46 -3.09
N TRP A 46 11.24 -11.59 -3.44
CA TRP A 46 10.77 -11.87 -4.78
C TRP A 46 10.12 -10.65 -5.40
N TRP A 47 9.97 -10.65 -6.73
CA TRP A 47 9.28 -9.59 -7.44
C TRP A 47 7.81 -9.54 -7.04
N GLY A 48 7.33 -8.35 -6.71
CA GLY A 48 5.94 -8.08 -6.34
C GLY A 48 5.48 -6.76 -6.91
N LEU A 49 4.92 -5.90 -6.05
CA LEU A 49 4.44 -4.58 -6.42
C LEU A 49 5.48 -3.75 -7.17
N SER A 50 5.01 -2.74 -7.89
CA SER A 50 5.83 -1.79 -8.63
C SER A 50 5.60 -0.35 -8.15
N ALA A 51 6.52 0.54 -8.53
CA ALA A 51 6.35 1.98 -8.44
C ALA A 51 6.36 2.57 -9.85
N ARG A 52 5.93 3.82 -9.98
CA ARG A 52 5.96 4.59 -11.23
C ARG A 52 6.64 5.94 -11.01
N GLY A 53 7.20 6.52 -12.07
CA GLY A 53 7.74 7.88 -12.01
C GLY A 53 6.64 8.89 -11.74
N LEU A 54 5.57 8.86 -12.52
CA LEU A 54 4.46 9.82 -12.44
C LEU A 54 3.16 9.13 -12.90
N ALA A 55 2.03 9.58 -12.34
CA ALA A 55 0.70 9.18 -12.76
C ALA A 55 -0.14 10.42 -13.10
N LEU A 56 -0.81 10.41 -14.25
CA LEU A 56 -1.64 11.52 -14.73
C LEU A 56 -3.06 11.04 -14.98
N ASP A 57 -4.01 11.67 -14.29
CA ASP A 57 -5.45 11.42 -14.44
C ASP A 57 -5.88 9.96 -14.19
N THR A 58 -5.17 9.27 -13.27
CA THR A 58 -5.48 7.89 -12.88
C THR A 58 -6.91 7.75 -12.39
N ALA A 59 -7.61 6.73 -12.90
CA ALA A 59 -9.00 6.40 -12.59
C ALA A 59 -10.02 7.51 -12.95
N LEU A 60 -9.70 8.42 -13.87
CA LEU A 60 -10.65 9.37 -14.40
C LEU A 60 -11.34 8.83 -15.66
N PRO A 61 -12.62 9.17 -15.89
CA PRO A 61 -13.34 8.77 -17.11
C PRO A 61 -12.71 9.29 -18.41
N SER A 62 -11.90 10.36 -18.34
CA SER A 62 -11.13 10.90 -19.46
C SER A 62 -9.99 10.00 -19.94
N GLY A 63 -9.66 8.97 -19.15
CA GLY A 63 -8.53 8.09 -19.37
C GLY A 63 -7.26 8.58 -18.68
N GLU A 64 -6.40 7.62 -18.33
CA GLU A 64 -5.10 7.85 -17.72
C GLU A 64 -4.03 8.06 -18.79
N GLU A 65 -3.11 8.98 -18.55
CA GLU A 65 -1.90 9.11 -19.35
C GLU A 65 -0.73 8.49 -18.61
N PHE A 66 0.05 7.67 -19.34
CA PHE A 66 1.20 6.94 -18.83
C PHE A 66 2.51 7.58 -19.30
N PRO A 67 3.12 8.51 -18.56
CA PRO A 67 4.44 9.03 -18.87
C PRO A 67 5.47 7.89 -18.94
N ARG A 68 6.45 8.03 -19.84
CA ARG A 68 7.47 7.00 -20.09
C ARG A 68 8.84 7.52 -19.75
N PHE A 69 9.70 6.67 -19.19
CA PHE A 69 11.13 6.91 -19.18
C PHE A 69 11.67 6.61 -20.59
N ARG A 70 12.19 7.66 -21.23
CA ARG A 70 12.66 7.62 -22.62
C ARG A 70 14.13 7.32 -22.74
N GLU A 71 14.91 7.84 -21.82
CA GLU A 71 16.37 7.74 -21.79
C GLU A 71 16.84 7.55 -20.37
N PHE A 72 17.94 6.80 -20.24
CA PHE A 72 18.58 6.57 -18.95
C PHE A 72 20.07 6.82 -19.05
N TRP A 73 20.66 7.35 -17.97
CA TRP A 73 22.09 7.51 -17.81
C TRP A 73 22.50 6.88 -16.48
N ILE A 74 23.48 6.00 -16.53
CA ILE A 74 24.00 5.31 -15.35
C ILE A 74 25.34 5.93 -15.00
N GLU A 75 25.47 6.43 -13.76
CA GLU A 75 26.74 6.90 -13.25
C GLU A 75 27.64 5.69 -12.97
N LYS A 76 28.83 5.67 -13.58
CA LYS A 76 29.77 4.57 -13.36
C LYS A 76 30.20 4.53 -11.90
N PRO A 77 29.86 3.48 -11.13
CA PRO A 77 30.20 3.41 -9.72
C PRO A 77 31.72 3.26 -9.54
N LYS A 78 32.24 3.83 -8.46
CA LYS A 78 33.63 3.62 -8.02
C LYS A 78 33.74 2.29 -7.29
N PRO A 79 34.92 1.67 -7.20
CA PRO A 79 35.08 0.34 -6.60
C PRO A 79 34.61 0.16 -5.15
N LYS A 80 34.39 1.26 -4.41
CA LYS A 80 33.95 1.25 -3.01
C LYS A 80 32.51 1.74 -2.83
N ASP A 81 31.87 2.17 -3.89
CA ASP A 81 30.49 2.64 -3.81
C ASP A 81 29.54 1.48 -3.51
N LYS A 82 28.63 1.71 -2.56
CA LYS A 82 27.58 0.76 -2.17
C LYS A 82 26.20 1.17 -2.70
N HIS A 83 26.19 1.98 -3.76
CA HIS A 83 24.99 2.50 -4.38
C HIS A 83 25.20 2.68 -5.87
N LEU A 84 24.10 2.68 -6.60
CA LEU A 84 24.05 3.05 -8.00
C LEU A 84 23.23 4.33 -8.17
N VAL A 85 23.68 5.20 -9.07
CA VAL A 85 22.93 6.38 -9.46
C VAL A 85 22.47 6.22 -10.91
N ILE A 86 21.15 6.35 -11.10
CA ILE A 86 20.51 6.34 -12.41
C ILE A 86 19.79 7.65 -12.60
N PHE A 87 20.01 8.31 -13.74
CA PHE A 87 19.18 9.42 -14.19
C PHE A 87 18.24 8.91 -15.26
N ALA A 88 17.02 9.47 -15.30
CA ALA A 88 16.02 9.11 -16.30
C ALA A 88 15.30 10.36 -16.80
N LEU A 89 15.06 10.40 -18.11
CA LEU A 89 14.22 11.40 -18.75
C LEU A 89 12.80 10.83 -18.90
N LEU A 90 11.85 11.44 -18.22
CA LEU A 90 10.43 11.13 -18.34
C LEU A 90 9.81 12.03 -19.40
N ASP A 91 8.95 11.45 -20.24
CA ASP A 91 8.27 12.17 -21.31
C ASP A 91 6.87 11.58 -21.61
N SER A 92 5.92 12.47 -21.88
CA SER A 92 4.58 12.16 -22.32
C SER A 92 3.94 13.39 -23.00
N PRO A 93 2.76 13.29 -23.64
CA PRO A 93 2.08 14.44 -24.22
C PRO A 93 1.91 15.63 -23.25
N ARG A 94 1.52 15.38 -21.99
CA ARG A 94 1.22 16.45 -21.03
C ARG A 94 2.28 16.66 -19.94
N ALA A 95 3.32 15.85 -19.86
CA ALA A 95 4.38 16.02 -18.87
C ALA A 95 5.74 15.64 -19.40
N THR A 96 6.79 16.29 -18.87
CA THR A 96 8.19 15.90 -19.03
C THR A 96 8.92 16.08 -17.71
N GLY A 97 10.01 15.36 -17.50
CA GLY A 97 10.74 15.49 -16.23
C GLY A 97 12.08 14.76 -16.22
N ALA A 98 12.94 15.20 -15.34
CA ALA A 98 14.21 14.57 -15.04
C ALA A 98 14.15 13.91 -13.65
N TYR A 99 14.57 12.66 -13.59
CA TYR A 99 14.61 11.86 -12.37
C TYR A 99 16.03 11.46 -12.03
N ARG A 100 16.34 11.40 -10.74
CA ARG A 100 17.58 10.81 -10.21
C ARG A 100 17.19 9.77 -9.18
N PHE A 101 17.61 8.54 -9.41
CA PHE A 101 17.47 7.41 -8.49
C PHE A 101 18.84 7.12 -7.86
N THR A 102 18.91 7.05 -6.54
CA THR A 102 20.08 6.54 -5.83
C THR A 102 19.69 5.26 -5.13
N ILE A 103 20.09 4.12 -5.69
CA ILE A 103 19.68 2.79 -5.26
C ILE A 103 20.77 2.22 -4.33
N ARG A 104 20.38 1.83 -3.11
CA ARG A 104 21.24 1.21 -2.11
C ARG A 104 20.70 -0.19 -1.78
N PRO A 105 21.28 -1.22 -2.37
CA PRO A 105 20.89 -2.61 -2.08
C PRO A 105 21.20 -3.01 -0.65
N GLY A 106 20.39 -3.91 -0.09
CA GLY A 106 20.60 -4.43 1.25
C GLY A 106 19.52 -5.47 1.64
N ASN A 107 19.40 -5.77 2.92
CA ASN A 107 18.26 -6.54 3.42
C ASN A 107 16.96 -5.86 2.99
N ASP A 108 16.89 -4.56 3.25
CA ASP A 108 15.98 -3.63 2.59
C ASP A 108 16.73 -2.89 1.50
N THR A 109 16.16 -2.77 0.34
CA THR A 109 16.71 -1.87 -0.67
C THR A 109 16.08 -0.50 -0.52
N VAL A 110 16.95 0.51 -0.35
CA VAL A 110 16.54 1.91 -0.19
C VAL A 110 16.83 2.68 -1.47
N VAL A 111 15.84 3.43 -1.94
CA VAL A 111 15.98 4.28 -3.14
C VAL A 111 15.61 5.71 -2.78
N ASP A 112 16.57 6.62 -2.93
CA ASP A 112 16.29 8.06 -2.90
C ASP A 112 15.94 8.52 -4.32
N VAL A 113 14.78 9.14 -4.46
CA VAL A 113 14.28 9.70 -5.72
C VAL A 113 14.25 11.22 -5.61
N LYS A 114 14.83 11.90 -6.59
CA LYS A 114 14.67 13.35 -6.81
C LYS A 114 14.15 13.57 -8.21
N ALA A 115 13.15 14.42 -8.34
CA ALA A 115 12.52 14.69 -9.62
C ALA A 115 12.26 16.19 -9.80
N ARG A 116 12.39 16.64 -11.04
CA ARG A 116 11.87 17.91 -11.53
C ARG A 116 10.96 17.63 -12.71
N VAL A 117 9.70 17.98 -12.58
CA VAL A 117 8.67 17.73 -13.59
C VAL A 117 8.08 19.05 -14.06
N PHE A 118 7.74 19.11 -15.34
CA PHE A 118 7.02 20.21 -15.97
C PHE A 118 5.76 19.66 -16.61
N LEU A 119 4.63 20.27 -16.33
CA LEU A 119 3.40 20.02 -17.08
C LEU A 119 3.43 20.85 -18.36
N ARG A 120 2.97 20.25 -19.46
CA ARG A 120 2.79 20.93 -20.76
C ARG A 120 1.37 21.41 -20.94
N ASP A 121 0.42 20.80 -20.21
CA ASP A 121 -1.00 21.11 -20.24
C ASP A 121 -1.64 20.76 -18.90
N LYS A 122 -2.89 21.16 -18.70
CA LYS A 122 -3.65 20.89 -17.49
C LYS A 122 -3.84 19.39 -17.26
N VAL A 123 -3.65 18.98 -16.01
CA VAL A 123 -4.01 17.66 -15.52
C VAL A 123 -5.00 17.80 -14.37
N SER A 124 -6.01 16.94 -14.33
CA SER A 124 -7.03 16.97 -13.29
C SER A 124 -6.56 16.27 -12.03
N LYS A 125 -5.67 15.28 -12.18
CA LYS A 125 -5.11 14.51 -11.08
C LYS A 125 -3.62 14.26 -11.34
N LEU A 126 -2.76 14.66 -10.37
CA LEU A 126 -1.32 14.53 -10.47
C LEU A 126 -0.82 13.56 -9.39
N GLY A 127 -0.49 12.35 -9.77
CA GLY A 127 0.02 11.33 -8.84
C GLY A 127 1.54 11.37 -8.71
N LEU A 128 2.04 11.73 -7.52
CA LEU A 128 3.45 11.70 -7.16
C LEU A 128 3.77 10.43 -6.38
N ALA A 129 4.95 9.86 -6.60
CA ALA A 129 5.43 8.61 -6.01
C ALA A 129 4.39 7.47 -6.10
N PRO A 130 3.82 7.18 -7.29
CA PRO A 130 2.78 6.17 -7.41
C PRO A 130 3.33 4.78 -7.15
N LEU A 131 2.54 3.98 -6.43
CA LEU A 131 2.73 2.56 -6.20
C LEU A 131 1.62 1.79 -6.92
N THR A 132 1.95 0.64 -7.48
CA THR A 132 1.00 -0.23 -8.17
C THR A 132 1.17 -1.65 -7.66
N SER A 133 0.07 -2.32 -7.33
CA SER A 133 0.05 -3.63 -6.72
C SER A 133 -1.14 -4.46 -7.19
N MET A 134 -1.24 -5.68 -6.70
CA MET A 134 -2.34 -6.59 -6.99
C MET A 134 -2.98 -7.08 -5.69
N PHE A 135 -4.32 -7.12 -5.66
CA PHE A 135 -5.12 -7.76 -4.64
C PHE A 135 -6.31 -8.47 -5.30
N LEU A 136 -6.33 -9.79 -5.25
CA LEU A 136 -7.45 -10.58 -5.78
C LEU A 136 -8.43 -10.99 -4.68
N PHE A 137 -7.92 -11.61 -3.62
CA PHE A 137 -8.68 -11.94 -2.40
C PHE A 137 -7.73 -12.11 -1.20
N GLY A 138 -8.29 -12.04 -0.01
CA GLY A 138 -7.57 -12.17 1.25
C GLY A 138 -8.51 -12.39 2.43
N SER A 139 -7.99 -12.37 3.64
CA SER A 139 -8.75 -12.66 4.87
C SER A 139 -9.96 -11.75 5.11
N ASN A 140 -9.90 -10.51 4.62
CA ASN A 140 -10.99 -9.53 4.69
C ASN A 140 -11.98 -9.64 3.51
N GLN A 141 -11.61 -10.36 2.46
CA GLN A 141 -12.45 -10.64 1.29
C GLN A 141 -12.08 -12.03 0.75
N PRO A 142 -12.54 -13.11 1.40
CA PRO A 142 -12.27 -14.48 0.97
C PRO A 142 -12.75 -14.72 -0.46
N SER A 143 -12.05 -15.61 -1.18
CA SER A 143 -12.47 -16.01 -2.52
C SER A 143 -13.88 -16.57 -2.54
N ALA A 144 -14.69 -16.14 -3.50
CA ALA A 144 -16.01 -16.71 -3.75
C ALA A 144 -15.94 -18.08 -4.42
N GLU A 145 -14.81 -18.42 -5.02
CA GLU A 145 -14.54 -19.67 -5.71
C GLU A 145 -13.70 -20.59 -4.82
N HIS A 146 -13.76 -21.89 -5.10
CA HIS A 146 -12.91 -22.87 -4.44
C HIS A 146 -11.47 -22.71 -4.92
N ASN A 147 -10.63 -22.10 -4.10
CA ASN A 147 -9.21 -21.95 -4.33
C ASN A 147 -8.44 -22.59 -3.17
N PHE A 148 -7.36 -23.30 -3.45
CA PHE A 148 -6.55 -23.93 -2.40
C PHE A 148 -5.71 -22.88 -1.65
N ARG A 149 -5.43 -21.72 -2.29
CA ARG A 149 -4.71 -20.61 -1.70
C ARG A 149 -5.66 -19.81 -0.81
N PRO A 150 -5.36 -19.62 0.49
CA PRO A 150 -6.21 -18.83 1.38
C PRO A 150 -6.27 -17.34 1.03
N GLU A 151 -5.12 -16.78 0.59
CA GLU A 151 -4.95 -15.39 0.21
C GLU A 151 -4.15 -15.28 -1.10
N LEU A 152 -4.42 -14.25 -1.89
CA LEU A 152 -3.75 -14.01 -3.15
C LEU A 152 -3.64 -12.50 -3.40
N HIS A 153 -2.47 -11.93 -3.07
CA HIS A 153 -2.19 -10.50 -3.23
C HIS A 153 -0.70 -10.18 -3.04
N ASP A 154 -0.24 -9.12 -3.70
CA ASP A 154 1.08 -8.52 -3.51
C ASP A 154 1.12 -7.59 -2.30
N SER A 155 0.01 -7.01 -1.94
CA SER A 155 -0.13 -6.13 -0.79
C SER A 155 -1.44 -6.41 -0.06
N THR A 156 -1.40 -6.38 1.28
CA THR A 156 -2.58 -6.55 2.14
C THR A 156 -3.34 -5.25 2.33
N GLY A 157 -2.64 -4.12 2.33
CA GLY A 157 -3.24 -2.81 2.66
C GLY A 157 -2.37 -1.62 2.35
N LEU A 158 -3.02 -0.45 2.35
CA LEU A 158 -2.38 0.86 2.35
C LEU A 158 -2.15 1.30 3.79
N GLN A 159 -0.92 1.69 4.12
CA GLN A 159 -0.58 2.37 5.35
C GLN A 159 -0.26 3.84 5.08
N ILE A 160 -0.72 4.72 5.98
CA ILE A 160 -0.48 6.15 5.93
C ILE A 160 0.05 6.61 7.30
N HIS A 161 1.12 7.40 7.29
CA HIS A 161 1.56 8.20 8.41
C HIS A 161 1.29 9.66 8.08
N ALA A 162 0.23 10.20 8.63
CA ALA A 162 -0.19 11.57 8.38
C ALA A 162 0.71 12.60 9.08
N GLY A 163 0.66 13.86 8.63
CA GLY A 163 1.46 14.94 9.22
C GLY A 163 1.14 15.23 10.69
N ASN A 164 -0.10 14.97 11.13
CA ASN A 164 -0.57 15.08 12.52
C ASN A 164 -0.24 13.87 13.41
N ASP A 165 0.63 12.98 12.95
CA ASP A 165 1.03 11.73 13.61
C ASP A 165 -0.04 10.63 13.68
N GLU A 166 -1.18 10.77 13.02
CA GLU A 166 -2.11 9.66 12.86
C GLU A 166 -1.52 8.60 11.92
N TRP A 167 -1.56 7.33 12.36
CA TRP A 167 -1.28 6.17 11.53
C TRP A 167 -2.60 5.53 11.12
N ILE A 168 -2.78 5.30 9.81
CA ILE A 168 -4.00 4.73 9.23
C ILE A 168 -3.62 3.44 8.50
N TRP A 169 -4.38 2.39 8.76
CA TRP A 169 -4.31 1.13 8.04
C TRP A 169 -5.59 0.88 7.27
N ARG A 170 -5.46 0.76 5.93
CA ARG A 170 -6.56 0.51 5.01
C ARG A 170 -6.37 -0.84 4.32
N PRO A 171 -7.02 -1.94 4.77
CA PRO A 171 -7.04 -3.20 4.03
C PRO A 171 -7.57 -3.01 2.62
N LEU A 172 -6.95 -3.68 1.64
CA LEU A 172 -7.35 -3.62 0.24
C LEU A 172 -8.57 -4.48 -0.04
N ASN A 173 -9.27 -4.16 -1.11
CA ASN A 173 -10.35 -4.93 -1.67
C ASN A 173 -10.17 -5.13 -3.18
N ASN A 174 -10.80 -6.15 -3.73
CA ASN A 174 -11.10 -6.29 -5.14
C ASN A 174 -12.60 -6.01 -5.33
N PRO A 175 -12.98 -4.75 -5.61
CA PRO A 175 -14.40 -4.38 -5.69
C PRO A 175 -15.00 -4.82 -7.02
N LYS A 176 -16.33 -4.86 -7.12
CA LYS A 176 -17.03 -5.11 -8.39
C LYS A 176 -17.01 -3.91 -9.34
N HIS A 177 -16.83 -2.72 -8.80
CA HIS A 177 -16.75 -1.45 -9.52
C HIS A 177 -15.52 -0.67 -9.09
N LEU A 178 -15.04 0.20 -9.96
CA LEU A 178 -13.92 1.09 -9.63
C LEU A 178 -14.20 1.84 -8.32
N SER A 179 -13.29 1.70 -7.37
CA SER A 179 -13.32 2.39 -6.07
C SER A 179 -12.14 3.35 -5.96
N VAL A 180 -12.39 4.55 -5.46
CA VAL A 180 -11.36 5.54 -5.19
C VAL A 180 -11.58 6.08 -3.78
N SER A 181 -10.63 5.83 -2.89
CA SER A 181 -10.58 6.42 -1.55
C SER A 181 -9.54 7.52 -1.50
N ALA A 182 -9.85 8.65 -0.85
CA ALA A 182 -8.95 9.78 -0.72
C ALA A 182 -8.81 10.21 0.75
N TYR A 183 -7.58 10.24 1.24
CA TYR A 183 -7.23 10.66 2.59
C TYR A 183 -6.59 12.04 2.55
N SER A 184 -7.33 13.06 3.01
CA SER A 184 -6.82 14.43 3.08
C SER A 184 -5.78 14.55 4.19
N VAL A 185 -4.57 14.92 3.82
CA VAL A 185 -3.45 15.11 4.75
C VAL A 185 -2.65 16.35 4.37
N GLU A 186 -1.93 16.88 5.34
CA GLU A 186 -0.97 17.96 5.14
C GLU A 186 0.42 17.43 5.56
N ASN A 187 1.41 17.61 4.69
CA ASN A 187 2.79 17.14 4.92
C ASN A 187 2.84 15.69 5.42
N PRO A 188 2.43 14.71 4.60
CA PRO A 188 2.47 13.30 4.99
C PRO A 188 3.89 12.90 5.35
N LYS A 189 4.05 12.13 6.42
CA LYS A 189 5.35 11.59 6.86
C LYS A 189 5.69 10.29 6.11
N GLY A 190 4.68 9.60 5.60
CA GLY A 190 4.86 8.45 4.74
C GLY A 190 3.56 7.80 4.32
N PHE A 191 3.65 6.98 3.27
CA PHE A 191 2.58 6.07 2.84
C PHE A 191 3.17 4.90 2.08
N GLY A 192 2.45 3.80 2.02
CA GLY A 192 2.94 2.64 1.31
C GLY A 192 1.92 1.52 1.19
N LEU A 193 2.15 0.65 0.21
CA LEU A 193 1.43 -0.60 0.04
C LEU A 193 2.24 -1.71 0.71
N LEU A 194 1.65 -2.30 1.76
CA LEU A 194 2.34 -3.26 2.62
C LEU A 194 1.73 -4.65 2.51
N GLN A 195 2.62 -5.65 2.56
CA GLN A 195 2.27 -7.07 2.65
C GLN A 195 2.38 -7.53 4.11
N ARG A 196 1.30 -7.46 4.87
CA ARG A 196 1.21 -7.96 6.26
C ARG A 196 0.83 -9.43 6.27
N GLY A 197 1.48 -10.20 7.17
CA GLY A 197 1.31 -11.65 7.23
C GLY A 197 2.16 -12.35 6.17
N ARG A 198 3.27 -12.96 6.64
CA ARG A 198 4.27 -13.55 5.75
C ARG A 198 4.47 -15.05 6.00
N GLU A 199 3.53 -15.65 6.70
CA GLU A 199 3.52 -17.10 6.86
C GLU A 199 3.13 -17.74 5.53
N PHE A 200 3.95 -18.70 5.05
CA PHE A 200 3.69 -19.42 3.79
C PHE A 200 2.28 -20.01 3.74
N SER A 201 1.77 -20.51 4.87
CA SER A 201 0.43 -21.08 4.99
C SER A 201 -0.73 -20.10 4.70
N ARG A 202 -0.44 -18.81 4.61
CA ARG A 202 -1.46 -17.84 4.19
C ARG A 202 -1.66 -17.84 2.68
N TYR A 203 -0.67 -18.28 1.92
CA TYR A 203 -0.67 -18.23 0.46
C TYR A 203 -0.67 -19.61 -0.18
N GLU A 204 0.04 -20.56 0.40
CA GLU A 204 0.22 -21.95 -0.10
C GLU A 204 0.72 -22.00 -1.55
N ASP A 205 1.46 -20.99 -1.99
CA ASP A 205 1.91 -20.80 -3.37
C ASP A 205 3.43 -20.95 -3.47
N LEU A 206 3.88 -22.03 -4.10
CA LEU A 206 5.29 -22.34 -4.30
C LEU A 206 5.89 -21.63 -5.51
N ASP A 207 5.07 -21.28 -6.49
CA ASP A 207 5.51 -20.71 -7.76
C ASP A 207 5.65 -19.18 -7.65
N ASP A 208 4.65 -18.51 -7.10
CA ASP A 208 4.61 -17.04 -7.03
C ASP A 208 5.11 -16.46 -5.71
N ARG A 209 5.25 -17.28 -4.65
CA ARG A 209 5.87 -16.93 -3.37
C ARG A 209 5.45 -15.54 -2.86
N TYR A 210 4.16 -15.30 -2.73
CA TYR A 210 3.60 -14.03 -2.23
C TYR A 210 4.12 -13.66 -0.83
N ASP A 211 4.49 -14.66 -0.01
CA ASP A 211 5.12 -14.51 1.30
C ASP A 211 6.47 -13.78 1.25
N LEU A 212 7.18 -13.85 0.10
CA LEU A 212 8.50 -13.23 -0.11
C LEU A 212 8.44 -11.88 -0.86
N ARG A 213 7.28 -11.46 -1.34
CA ARG A 213 7.13 -10.18 -2.07
C ARG A 213 7.25 -9.00 -1.11
N PRO A 214 8.00 -7.95 -1.45
CA PRO A 214 8.25 -6.84 -0.54
C PRO A 214 7.03 -5.94 -0.35
N SER A 215 7.02 -5.21 0.75
CA SER A 215 6.28 -3.97 0.94
C SER A 215 7.05 -2.81 0.33
N ALA A 216 6.37 -1.77 -0.15
CA ALA A 216 7.00 -0.52 -0.57
C ALA A 216 6.47 0.65 0.27
N TRP A 217 7.38 1.38 0.88
CA TRP A 217 7.11 2.53 1.72
C TRP A 217 7.74 3.78 1.14
N VAL A 218 6.98 4.87 1.04
CA VAL A 218 7.39 6.18 0.54
C VAL A 218 7.49 7.15 1.71
N GLU A 219 8.67 7.78 1.88
CA GLU A 219 8.94 8.83 2.85
C GLU A 219 9.17 10.15 2.09
N PRO A 220 8.23 11.09 2.06
CA PRO A 220 8.43 12.41 1.51
C PRO A 220 9.68 13.11 2.08
N GLN A 221 10.40 13.83 1.25
CA GLN A 221 11.54 14.64 1.66
C GLN A 221 11.23 16.11 1.45
N GLY A 222 11.21 16.88 2.55
CA GLY A 222 10.73 18.26 2.56
C GLY A 222 9.20 18.34 2.67
N ASP A 223 8.68 19.53 2.51
CA ASP A 223 7.27 19.83 2.65
C ASP A 223 6.51 19.52 1.35
N TRP A 224 5.56 18.60 1.42
CA TRP A 224 4.70 18.25 0.30
C TRP A 224 3.38 19.03 0.31
N GLY A 225 3.13 19.81 1.37
CA GLY A 225 1.95 20.66 1.52
C GLY A 225 0.66 19.88 1.74
N LYS A 226 -0.46 20.49 1.35
CA LYS A 226 -1.78 19.89 1.42
C LYS A 226 -2.09 19.07 0.18
N GLY A 227 -2.84 17.99 0.37
CA GLY A 227 -3.28 17.13 -0.71
C GLY A 227 -3.99 15.89 -0.19
N THR A 228 -4.05 14.87 -1.04
CA THR A 228 -4.66 13.59 -0.70
C THR A 228 -3.72 12.43 -1.01
N ILE A 229 -3.70 11.43 -0.13
CA ILE A 229 -3.22 10.10 -0.49
C ILE A 229 -4.42 9.36 -1.07
N GLU A 230 -4.33 9.00 -2.34
CA GLU A 230 -5.40 8.30 -3.04
C GLU A 230 -5.08 6.81 -3.15
N LEU A 231 -6.12 6.01 -2.94
CA LEU A 231 -6.14 4.58 -3.20
C LEU A 231 -7.17 4.30 -4.28
N VAL A 232 -6.71 3.70 -5.37
CA VAL A 232 -7.55 3.24 -6.47
C VAL A 232 -7.58 1.73 -6.45
N GLU A 233 -8.78 1.15 -6.39
CA GLU A 233 -9.04 -0.29 -6.42
C GLU A 233 -9.88 -0.58 -7.67
N ILE A 234 -9.31 -1.31 -8.64
CA ILE A 234 -9.91 -1.62 -9.93
C ILE A 234 -10.40 -3.06 -9.89
N PRO A 235 -11.60 -3.37 -10.37
CA PRO A 235 -12.06 -4.75 -10.48
C PRO A 235 -11.11 -5.60 -11.32
N THR A 236 -10.72 -6.77 -10.82
CA THR A 236 -9.95 -7.74 -11.60
C THR A 236 -10.53 -9.15 -11.46
N PRO A 237 -10.62 -9.92 -12.55
CA PRO A 237 -11.05 -11.30 -12.51
C PRO A 237 -9.96 -12.29 -12.09
N ASP A 238 -8.69 -11.89 -12.19
CA ASP A 238 -7.54 -12.76 -11.95
C ASP A 238 -6.30 -11.98 -11.44
N GLU A 239 -5.25 -12.72 -11.13
CA GLU A 239 -4.00 -12.22 -10.56
C GLU A 239 -3.04 -11.58 -11.55
N THR A 240 -3.34 -11.61 -12.85
CA THR A 240 -2.41 -11.12 -13.88
C THR A 240 -2.43 -9.60 -14.05
N ASN A 241 -3.45 -8.94 -13.48
CA ASN A 241 -3.62 -7.51 -13.57
C ASN A 241 -3.27 -6.82 -12.24
N ASP A 242 -2.35 -5.88 -12.30
CA ASP A 242 -2.13 -4.93 -11.20
C ASP A 242 -3.36 -4.03 -11.07
N ASN A 243 -4.19 -4.27 -10.04
CA ASN A 243 -5.48 -3.62 -9.87
C ASN A 243 -5.52 -2.58 -8.74
N ILE A 244 -4.39 -2.34 -8.09
CA ILE A 244 -4.26 -1.40 -6.97
C ILE A 244 -3.29 -0.30 -7.34
N VAL A 245 -3.68 0.97 -7.13
CA VAL A 245 -2.79 2.12 -7.28
C VAL A 245 -2.91 3.02 -6.06
N ALA A 246 -1.77 3.45 -5.49
CA ALA A 246 -1.74 4.43 -4.41
C ALA A 246 -0.73 5.54 -4.75
N PHE A 247 -1.08 6.80 -4.50
CA PHE A 247 -0.21 7.93 -4.80
C PHE A 247 -0.57 9.17 -3.98
N TRP A 248 0.35 10.11 -3.92
CA TRP A 248 0.10 11.46 -3.43
C TRP A 248 -0.44 12.35 -4.54
N ASN A 249 -1.56 13.03 -4.32
CA ASN A 249 -2.14 14.03 -5.22
C ASN A 249 -2.12 15.39 -4.52
N PRO A 250 -1.20 16.31 -4.91
CA PRO A 250 -1.11 17.62 -4.28
C PRO A 250 -2.35 18.47 -4.58
N GLU A 251 -2.81 19.22 -3.58
CA GLU A 251 -3.92 20.18 -3.75
C GLU A 251 -3.56 21.27 -4.76
N LYS A 252 -2.33 21.80 -4.63
CA LYS A 252 -1.80 22.82 -5.56
C LYS A 252 -0.94 22.14 -6.63
N ARG A 253 -1.36 22.22 -7.87
CA ARG A 253 -0.61 21.75 -9.05
C ARG A 253 0.15 22.89 -9.69
N PRO A 254 1.32 22.63 -10.31
CA PRO A 254 2.03 23.65 -11.08
C PRO A 254 1.21 24.02 -12.33
N GLU A 255 1.33 25.27 -12.76
CA GLU A 255 0.86 25.69 -14.08
C GLU A 255 1.78 25.11 -15.19
N ALA A 256 1.27 25.11 -16.43
CA ALA A 256 2.05 24.62 -17.56
C ALA A 256 3.39 25.40 -17.69
N GLY A 257 4.49 24.65 -17.75
CA GLY A 257 5.83 25.19 -17.83
C GLY A 257 6.47 25.59 -16.48
N GLU A 258 5.71 25.56 -15.37
CA GLU A 258 6.29 25.76 -14.05
C GLU A 258 6.98 24.48 -13.54
N PRO A 259 8.18 24.59 -12.94
CA PRO A 259 8.86 23.43 -12.38
C PRO A 259 8.17 22.95 -11.10
N LEU A 260 7.95 21.64 -11.01
CA LEU A 260 7.60 20.94 -9.78
C LEU A 260 8.80 20.10 -9.32
N ASP A 261 9.43 20.53 -8.25
CA ASP A 261 10.51 19.78 -7.61
C ASP A 261 9.96 18.95 -6.44
N PHE A 262 10.27 17.67 -6.41
CA PHE A 262 9.95 16.83 -5.28
C PHE A 262 10.99 15.74 -5.07
N ALA A 263 11.08 15.30 -3.84
CA ALA A 263 11.99 14.23 -3.47
C ALA A 263 11.31 13.30 -2.45
N TYR A 264 11.68 12.04 -2.49
CA TYR A 264 11.23 11.05 -1.52
C TYR A 264 12.24 9.91 -1.40
N ARG A 265 12.14 9.18 -0.30
CA ARG A 265 12.83 7.92 -0.09
C ARG A 265 11.85 6.78 -0.18
N MET A 266 12.24 5.70 -0.82
CA MET A 266 11.50 4.45 -0.82
C MET A 266 12.28 3.37 -0.06
N ARG A 267 11.54 2.54 0.67
CA ARG A 267 12.03 1.28 1.25
C ARG A 267 11.27 0.13 0.66
N TRP A 268 12.01 -0.86 0.18
CA TRP A 268 11.48 -2.13 -0.28
C TRP A 268 11.91 -3.17 0.74
N THR A 269 10.96 -3.63 1.55
CA THR A 269 11.24 -4.37 2.78
C THR A 269 10.27 -5.51 3.02
N LYS A 270 10.72 -6.54 3.76
CA LYS A 270 9.85 -7.54 4.40
C LYS A 270 9.65 -7.27 5.89
N ASP A 271 10.31 -6.27 6.44
CA ASP A 271 10.20 -5.87 7.84
C ASP A 271 9.16 -4.75 8.02
N GLU A 272 7.89 -5.15 8.08
CA GLU A 272 6.80 -4.22 8.32
C GLU A 272 6.88 -3.59 9.72
N GLN A 273 7.53 -4.24 10.69
CA GLN A 273 7.65 -3.70 12.05
C GLN A 273 8.45 -2.40 12.08
N ALA A 274 9.42 -2.27 11.18
CA ALA A 274 10.17 -1.02 11.02
C ALA A 274 9.33 0.14 10.44
N LEU A 275 8.14 -0.16 9.92
CA LEU A 275 7.22 0.80 9.31
C LEU A 275 6.03 1.19 10.21
N HIS A 276 6.03 0.76 11.47
CA HIS A 276 5.03 1.13 12.46
C HIS A 276 5.59 2.12 13.48
N ASP A 277 4.69 2.85 14.13
CA ASP A 277 5.07 3.54 15.35
C ASP A 277 5.43 2.51 16.43
N PRO A 278 6.68 2.49 16.94
CA PRO A 278 7.09 1.54 17.97
C PRO A 278 6.33 1.70 19.29
N LYS A 279 5.65 2.84 19.48
CA LYS A 279 4.86 3.15 20.69
C LYS A 279 3.40 2.76 20.57
N ASN A 280 2.92 2.44 19.37
CA ASN A 280 1.51 2.13 19.13
C ASN A 280 1.32 0.65 18.76
N ALA A 281 0.08 0.21 18.88
CA ALA A 281 -0.36 -1.06 18.34
C ALA A 281 -0.74 -0.89 16.87
N TRP A 282 -0.71 -2.00 16.12
CA TRP A 282 -1.12 -2.05 14.73
C TRP A 282 -2.10 -3.20 14.46
N VAL A 283 -2.82 -3.11 13.36
CA VAL A 283 -3.70 -4.18 12.89
C VAL A 283 -2.87 -5.30 12.29
N MET A 284 -2.94 -6.48 12.87
CA MET A 284 -2.29 -7.67 12.33
C MET A 284 -3.08 -8.25 11.16
N GLN A 285 -4.41 -8.31 11.30
CA GLN A 285 -5.29 -8.86 10.28
C GLN A 285 -6.72 -8.33 10.42
N THR A 286 -7.46 -8.39 9.32
CA THR A 286 -8.89 -8.18 9.25
C THR A 286 -9.53 -9.42 8.65
N LEU A 287 -10.48 -10.04 9.37
CA LEU A 287 -11.23 -11.19 8.91
C LEU A 287 -12.67 -10.77 8.64
N ARG A 288 -13.30 -11.33 7.62
CA ARG A 288 -14.69 -11.06 7.26
C ARG A 288 -15.48 -12.34 7.17
N SER A 289 -16.71 -12.28 7.67
CA SER A 289 -17.68 -13.37 7.54
C SER A 289 -19.11 -12.83 7.45
N VAL A 290 -20.05 -13.73 7.18
CA VAL A 290 -21.48 -13.42 7.32
C VAL A 290 -21.78 -13.17 8.79
N GLY A 291 -22.53 -12.09 9.07
CA GLY A 291 -23.02 -11.80 10.41
C GLY A 291 -24.18 -12.71 10.77
N ASP A 292 -24.20 -13.15 12.02
CA ASP A 292 -25.23 -14.04 12.55
C ASP A 292 -25.74 -13.63 13.93
N VAL A 293 -26.92 -14.13 14.29
CA VAL A 293 -27.53 -13.96 15.61
C VAL A 293 -27.78 -15.33 16.22
N LYS A 294 -27.38 -15.49 17.49
CA LYS A 294 -27.63 -16.71 18.24
C LYS A 294 -29.11 -16.82 18.59
N GLN A 295 -29.73 -17.90 18.16
CA GLN A 295 -31.11 -18.24 18.50
C GLN A 295 -31.22 -18.92 19.87
N LYS A 296 -32.43 -19.02 20.44
CA LYS A 296 -32.69 -19.65 21.75
C LYS A 296 -32.24 -21.11 21.83
N ASN A 297 -32.25 -21.83 20.71
CA ASN A 297 -31.79 -23.23 20.58
C ASN A 297 -30.26 -23.35 20.31
N LEU A 298 -29.49 -22.32 20.52
CA LEU A 298 -28.06 -22.24 20.25
C LEU A 298 -27.64 -22.26 18.76
N ILE A 299 -28.59 -22.38 17.84
CA ILE A 299 -28.31 -22.29 16.40
C ILE A 299 -28.06 -20.85 16.05
N ARG A 300 -27.01 -20.60 15.25
CA ARG A 300 -26.71 -19.29 14.68
C ARG A 300 -27.41 -19.15 13.33
N GLN A 301 -28.01 -18.00 13.10
CA GLN A 301 -28.69 -17.71 11.83
C GLN A 301 -28.18 -16.37 11.27
N PRO A 302 -27.87 -16.34 9.96
CA PRO A 302 -27.53 -15.09 9.29
C PRO A 302 -28.66 -14.07 9.41
N ASP A 303 -28.32 -12.83 9.68
CA ASP A 303 -29.27 -11.71 9.80
C ASP A 303 -29.08 -10.66 8.70
N GLY A 304 -28.26 -10.98 7.69
CA GLY A 304 -27.93 -10.09 6.59
C GLY A 304 -26.98 -8.95 7.00
N SER A 305 -26.32 -9.07 8.17
CA SER A 305 -25.20 -8.22 8.54
C SER A 305 -23.87 -8.84 8.08
N VAL A 306 -22.82 -8.05 8.13
CA VAL A 306 -21.43 -8.47 7.91
C VAL A 306 -20.70 -8.46 9.25
N ALA A 307 -19.98 -9.54 9.55
CA ALA A 307 -19.10 -9.60 10.70
C ALA A 307 -17.65 -9.34 10.29
N LEU A 308 -17.01 -8.41 10.98
CA LEU A 308 -15.60 -8.07 10.82
C LEU A 308 -14.88 -8.35 12.14
N VAL A 309 -13.73 -9.00 12.04
CA VAL A 309 -12.85 -9.26 13.17
C VAL A 309 -11.52 -8.59 12.88
N VAL A 310 -11.12 -7.67 13.75
CA VAL A 310 -9.87 -6.92 13.63
C VAL A 310 -8.96 -7.26 14.79
N ASP A 311 -7.80 -7.83 14.51
CA ASP A 311 -6.79 -8.16 15.52
C ASP A 311 -5.73 -7.07 15.59
N PHE A 312 -5.61 -6.45 16.76
CA PHE A 312 -4.58 -5.48 17.08
C PHE A 312 -3.48 -6.14 17.92
N VAL A 313 -2.24 -5.90 17.54
CA VAL A 313 -1.04 -6.39 18.21
C VAL A 313 0.00 -5.30 18.35
N GLY A 314 1.03 -5.53 19.12
CA GLY A 314 2.17 -4.63 19.24
C GLY A 314 2.77 -4.60 20.65
N PRO A 315 3.97 -4.01 20.82
CA PRO A 315 4.65 -3.96 22.11
C PRO A 315 3.83 -3.27 23.20
N THR A 316 3.13 -2.18 22.84
CA THR A 316 2.24 -1.44 23.75
C THR A 316 1.15 -2.32 24.36
N LEU A 317 0.52 -3.15 23.51
CA LEU A 317 -0.52 -4.07 23.97
C LEU A 317 0.06 -5.22 24.81
N LYS A 318 1.21 -5.76 24.41
CA LYS A 318 1.90 -6.82 25.16
C LYS A 318 2.29 -6.39 26.58
N ALA A 319 2.51 -5.09 26.78
CA ALA A 319 2.85 -4.53 28.09
C ALA A 319 1.64 -4.34 29.02
N LEU A 320 0.40 -4.46 28.51
CA LEU A 320 -0.82 -4.32 29.27
C LEU A 320 -1.29 -5.66 29.82
N ALA A 321 -1.88 -5.64 31.03
CA ALA A 321 -2.57 -6.81 31.57
C ALA A 321 -3.83 -7.11 30.74
N GLY A 322 -4.24 -8.38 30.65
CA GLY A 322 -5.39 -8.80 29.84
C GLY A 322 -6.74 -8.24 30.32
N ASP A 323 -6.82 -7.71 31.52
CA ASP A 323 -7.96 -7.02 32.14
C ASP A 323 -7.81 -5.48 32.13
N ALA A 324 -6.78 -4.96 31.45
CA ALA A 324 -6.58 -3.52 31.31
C ALA A 324 -7.82 -2.86 30.67
N PRO A 325 -8.18 -1.61 31.06
CA PRO A 325 -9.38 -0.94 30.58
C PRO A 325 -9.21 -0.38 29.15
N VAL A 326 -8.88 -1.28 28.22
CA VAL A 326 -8.80 -0.94 26.79
C VAL A 326 -10.23 -0.89 26.24
N SER A 327 -10.52 0.13 25.48
CA SER A 327 -11.79 0.33 24.78
C SER A 327 -11.58 0.61 23.31
N THR A 328 -12.65 0.66 22.54
CA THR A 328 -12.64 0.99 21.12
C THR A 328 -13.35 2.30 20.86
N GLN A 329 -12.78 3.09 19.96
CA GLN A 329 -13.48 4.17 19.29
C GLN A 329 -13.85 3.70 17.87
N VAL A 330 -15.15 3.54 17.61
CA VAL A 330 -15.66 3.08 16.32
C VAL A 330 -16.54 4.15 15.71
N SER A 331 -16.37 4.41 14.43
CA SER A 331 -17.25 5.28 13.65
C SER A 331 -17.57 4.65 12.31
N THR A 332 -18.73 5.00 11.76
CA THR A 332 -19.20 4.56 10.44
C THR A 332 -19.81 5.75 9.73
N ASP A 333 -19.93 5.65 8.41
CA ASP A 333 -20.77 6.56 7.64
C ASP A 333 -22.27 6.31 7.90
N ASP A 334 -23.13 7.11 7.26
CA ASP A 334 -24.58 7.01 7.38
C ASP A 334 -25.18 5.75 6.75
N ASN A 335 -24.41 5.02 5.92
CA ASN A 335 -24.84 3.79 5.26
C ASN A 335 -24.74 2.54 6.15
N ALA A 336 -24.13 2.67 7.33
CA ALA A 336 -23.94 1.58 8.28
C ALA A 336 -24.72 1.74 9.57
N GLU A 337 -25.09 0.60 10.17
CA GLU A 337 -25.55 0.47 11.54
C GLU A 337 -24.70 -0.55 12.29
N VAL A 338 -24.04 -0.12 13.35
CA VAL A 338 -23.25 -1.01 14.21
C VAL A 338 -24.20 -1.82 15.09
N LYS A 339 -24.35 -3.11 14.81
CA LYS A 339 -25.18 -4.05 15.58
C LYS A 339 -24.44 -4.65 16.78
N GLU A 340 -23.12 -4.78 16.68
CA GLU A 340 -22.24 -5.29 17.72
C GLU A 340 -20.88 -4.61 17.64
N ASN A 341 -20.36 -4.24 18.81
CA ASN A 341 -19.00 -3.76 19.03
C ASN A 341 -18.48 -4.44 20.30
N SER A 342 -17.61 -5.42 20.13
CA SER A 342 -17.07 -6.22 21.23
C SER A 342 -15.56 -6.26 21.14
N LEU A 343 -14.91 -5.89 22.23
CA LEU A 343 -13.45 -5.94 22.36
C LEU A 343 -13.06 -7.00 23.40
N ARG A 344 -12.11 -7.87 23.04
CA ARG A 344 -11.61 -8.93 23.93
C ARG A 344 -10.10 -9.02 23.86
N TYR A 345 -9.49 -9.29 25.02
CA TYR A 345 -8.09 -9.67 25.07
C TYR A 345 -7.89 -11.04 24.41
N ASN A 346 -6.88 -11.12 23.55
CA ASN A 346 -6.45 -12.35 22.87
C ASN A 346 -5.14 -12.83 23.50
N ALA A 347 -5.21 -13.82 24.37
CA ALA A 347 -4.04 -14.35 25.07
C ALA A 347 -3.04 -15.03 24.12
N VAL A 348 -3.47 -15.50 22.94
CA VAL A 348 -2.59 -16.15 21.95
C VAL A 348 -1.63 -15.14 21.31
N THR A 349 -2.14 -13.98 20.93
CA THR A 349 -1.35 -12.93 20.28
C THR A 349 -0.84 -11.88 21.26
N GLN A 350 -1.30 -11.92 22.52
CA GLN A 350 -1.08 -10.88 23.54
C GLN A 350 -1.52 -9.50 23.03
N GLY A 351 -2.66 -9.48 22.35
CA GLY A 351 -3.27 -8.31 21.75
C GLY A 351 -4.75 -8.21 22.06
N TRP A 352 -5.48 -7.41 21.33
CA TRP A 352 -6.93 -7.26 21.43
C TRP A 352 -7.63 -7.54 20.12
N ARG A 353 -8.74 -8.27 20.23
CA ARG A 353 -9.62 -8.59 19.11
C ARG A 353 -10.89 -7.76 19.19
N LEU A 354 -11.10 -6.93 18.19
CA LEU A 354 -12.34 -6.21 17.96
C LEU A 354 -13.24 -7.05 17.05
N THR A 355 -14.48 -7.28 17.48
CA THR A 355 -15.52 -7.87 16.65
C THR A 355 -16.58 -6.81 16.38
N LEU A 356 -16.81 -6.51 15.11
CA LEU A 356 -17.86 -5.62 14.65
C LEU A 356 -18.88 -6.42 13.84
N ARG A 357 -20.17 -6.17 14.10
CA ARG A 357 -21.25 -6.65 13.24
C ARG A 357 -22.00 -5.44 12.68
N ILE A 358 -21.99 -5.33 11.37
CA ILE A 358 -22.42 -4.14 10.65
C ILE A 358 -23.60 -4.49 9.75
N LYS A 359 -24.69 -3.75 9.87
CA LYS A 359 -25.81 -3.81 8.94
C LYS A 359 -25.68 -2.67 7.93
N VAL A 360 -25.49 -3.02 6.66
CA VAL A 360 -25.52 -2.07 5.55
C VAL A 360 -26.95 -1.71 5.22
N LYS A 361 -27.26 -0.42 5.07
CA LYS A 361 -28.62 0.06 4.76
C LYS A 361 -28.92 0.00 3.27
N ASP A 362 -27.98 0.43 2.45
CA ASP A 362 -28.05 0.43 0.98
C ASP A 362 -26.85 -0.34 0.42
N PRO A 363 -27.02 -1.60 0.00
CA PRO A 363 -25.91 -2.42 -0.51
C PRO A 363 -25.33 -1.91 -1.84
N LYS A 364 -26.02 -1.01 -2.54
CA LYS A 364 -25.53 -0.39 -3.78
C LYS A 364 -24.49 0.72 -3.54
N LYS A 365 -24.26 1.07 -2.29
CA LYS A 365 -23.29 2.09 -1.90
C LYS A 365 -22.19 1.49 -1.05
N PRO A 366 -20.94 1.95 -1.21
CA PRO A 366 -19.88 1.57 -0.30
C PRO A 366 -20.20 2.05 1.11
N THR A 367 -19.62 1.40 2.09
CA THR A 367 -19.81 1.70 3.52
C THR A 367 -18.45 1.87 4.18
N GLU A 368 -18.19 3.05 4.74
CA GLU A 368 -16.93 3.38 5.39
C GLU A 368 -17.00 3.18 6.90
N MET A 369 -15.91 2.64 7.45
CA MET A 369 -15.77 2.37 8.89
C MET A 369 -14.37 2.73 9.37
N ARG A 370 -14.28 3.20 10.61
CA ARG A 370 -12.99 3.42 11.29
C ARG A 370 -13.05 2.87 12.70
N ALA A 371 -11.92 2.35 13.16
CA ALA A 371 -11.78 1.91 14.54
C ALA A 371 -10.35 2.11 15.04
N ALA A 372 -10.21 2.47 16.34
CA ALA A 372 -8.94 2.53 17.02
C ALA A 372 -9.09 2.04 18.47
N LEU A 373 -8.00 1.58 19.07
CA LEU A 373 -7.96 1.23 20.49
C LEU A 373 -7.60 2.45 21.32
N VAL A 374 -8.27 2.57 22.48
CA VAL A 374 -8.08 3.67 23.43
C VAL A 374 -7.83 3.10 24.82
N ASN A 375 -6.86 3.66 25.53
CA ASN A 375 -6.59 3.37 26.93
C ASN A 375 -6.33 4.68 27.69
N GLY A 376 -7.02 4.90 28.80
CA GLY A 376 -6.90 6.13 29.56
C GLY A 376 -7.21 7.42 28.80
N GLY A 377 -8.09 7.35 27.79
CA GLY A 377 -8.46 8.49 26.95
C GLY A 377 -7.47 8.81 25.81
N GLN A 378 -6.40 8.02 25.67
CA GLN A 378 -5.41 8.17 24.61
C GLN A 378 -5.53 7.04 23.59
N THR A 379 -5.44 7.37 22.31
CA THR A 379 -5.33 6.38 21.24
C THR A 379 -3.99 5.65 21.35
N ILE A 380 -4.05 4.32 21.39
CA ILE A 380 -2.88 3.44 21.56
C ILE A 380 -2.64 2.52 20.37
N SER A 381 -3.36 2.71 19.29
CA SER A 381 -3.21 1.93 18.04
C SER A 381 -3.24 2.83 16.80
N GLU A 382 -2.83 2.28 15.69
CA GLU A 382 -3.21 2.87 14.41
C GLU A 382 -4.73 2.87 14.25
N THR A 383 -5.24 3.74 13.38
CA THR A 383 -6.65 3.76 12.96
C THR A 383 -6.85 2.73 11.86
N TRP A 384 -7.62 1.68 12.13
CA TRP A 384 -8.16 0.82 11.11
C TRP A 384 -9.25 1.56 10.34
N SER A 385 -9.10 1.69 9.03
CA SER A 385 -10.07 2.31 8.11
C SER A 385 -10.47 1.26 7.08
N TYR A 386 -11.75 0.94 6.96
CA TYR A 386 -12.22 -0.11 6.07
C TYR A 386 -13.45 0.32 5.29
N GLN A 387 -13.48 -0.03 4.02
CA GLN A 387 -14.65 0.13 3.18
C GLN A 387 -15.21 -1.25 2.84
N LEU A 388 -16.46 -1.46 3.11
CA LEU A 388 -17.22 -2.54 2.46
C LEU A 388 -17.60 -2.03 1.07
N PRO A 389 -17.12 -2.68 -0.01
CA PRO A 389 -17.52 -2.31 -1.34
C PRO A 389 -19.02 -2.48 -1.55
N ALA A 390 -19.59 -1.74 -2.50
CA ALA A 390 -20.95 -1.98 -2.97
C ALA A 390 -21.10 -3.40 -3.55
N ASP A 391 -22.25 -4.04 -3.34
CA ASP A 391 -22.49 -5.43 -3.73
C ASP A 391 -22.92 -5.62 -5.19
N GLU A 392 -23.22 -4.56 -5.94
CA GLU A 392 -23.65 -4.61 -7.35
C GLU A 392 -22.56 -4.25 -8.34
#